data_7f7500c2304aed4e2c0c4d09399f9266
#
_entry.id   7f7500c2304aed4e2c0c4d09399f9266
#
_cell.length_a   1.000
_cell.length_b   1.000
_cell.length_c   1.000
_cell.angle_alpha   90.00
_cell.angle_beta   90.00
_cell.angle_gamma   90.00
#
_symmetry.space_group_name_H-M   'P 1'
#
loop_
_entity.id
_entity.type
_entity.pdbx_description
1 polymer ?
#
loop_
_entity_poly.entity_id
_entity_poly.type
_entity_poly.pdbx_seq_one_letter_code
_entity_poly.pdbx_strand_id
1 'polypeptide(L)'
;QIAQKIIAPFGLKMVVDSSVESLMNSSFKKSTAKENQNIKSYLSELASQKNIVLSHTPSGELWFTKAKTKQKPILDFDLSKGTIPGTEFTLQFDGQAMHSHITVQKQADSDGGNAGEFTIRNPYVIGSVYRPKVVSQNSGDDNDSEKAAKTALAAELKSLKLTIKTDRWVVGGKIIKPNNLITVINPEIYAFTKQTWFIESIDFVGNNKETTATLNCVLPEVYNMETPEYFYKGINLH
;
A
#
# COMPACT_ATOMS: atom_id res chain seq x y z
N GLN A 1 15.70 -14.73 -10.10
CA GLN A 1 16.56 -15.88 -9.72
C GLN A 1 16.32 -16.36 -8.28
N ILE A 2 16.36 -15.48 -7.25
CA ILE A 2 16.15 -15.91 -5.83
C ILE A 2 14.76 -16.52 -5.65
N ALA A 3 13.71 -15.81 -6.04
CA ALA A 3 12.33 -16.29 -5.90
C ALA A 3 12.13 -17.64 -6.61
N GLN A 4 12.61 -17.77 -7.85
CA GLN A 4 12.47 -19.02 -8.62
C GLN A 4 13.15 -20.20 -7.97
N LYS A 5 14.36 -20.01 -7.40
CA LYS A 5 15.07 -21.08 -6.68
C LYS A 5 14.32 -21.53 -5.42
N ILE A 6 13.67 -20.58 -4.71
CA ILE A 6 12.96 -20.87 -3.47
C ILE A 6 11.64 -21.60 -3.73
N ILE A 7 10.90 -21.24 -4.79
CA ILE A 7 9.57 -21.81 -5.05
C ILE A 7 9.59 -23.09 -5.90
N ALA A 8 10.66 -23.31 -6.67
CA ALA A 8 10.80 -24.48 -7.54
C ALA A 8 10.59 -25.84 -6.83
N PRO A 9 11.13 -26.08 -5.60
CA PRO A 9 10.91 -27.33 -4.89
C PRO A 9 9.42 -27.61 -4.56
N PHE A 10 8.58 -26.57 -4.55
CA PHE A 10 7.15 -26.69 -4.25
C PHE A 10 6.28 -26.82 -5.51
N GLY A 11 6.89 -26.92 -6.69
CA GLY A 11 6.18 -26.99 -7.97
C GLY A 11 5.41 -25.71 -8.36
N LEU A 12 5.65 -24.60 -7.66
CA LEU A 12 5.00 -23.31 -7.93
C LEU A 12 5.60 -22.64 -9.16
N LYS A 13 4.73 -22.07 -9.99
CA LYS A 13 5.14 -21.25 -11.14
C LYS A 13 5.22 -19.79 -10.75
N MET A 14 6.05 -19.04 -11.47
CA MET A 14 6.23 -17.61 -11.29
C MET A 14 5.84 -16.87 -12.55
N VAL A 15 5.04 -15.80 -12.39
CA VAL A 15 4.67 -14.87 -13.44
C VAL A 15 5.26 -13.51 -13.09
N VAL A 16 5.95 -12.89 -14.02
CA VAL A 16 6.53 -11.55 -13.88
C VAL A 16 5.85 -10.62 -14.85
N ASP A 17 5.26 -9.54 -14.34
CA ASP A 17 4.69 -8.49 -15.17
C ASP A 17 5.82 -7.69 -15.84
N SER A 18 5.64 -7.32 -17.12
CA SER A 18 6.64 -6.54 -17.87
C SER A 18 7.03 -5.23 -17.19
N SER A 19 6.13 -4.64 -16.41
CA SER A 19 6.38 -3.40 -15.65
C SER A 19 7.44 -3.53 -14.55
N VAL A 20 7.79 -4.77 -14.15
CA VAL A 20 8.76 -5.03 -13.07
C VAL A 20 9.96 -5.87 -13.50
N GLU A 21 10.04 -6.30 -14.76
CA GLU A 21 11.14 -7.14 -15.26
C GLU A 21 12.52 -6.51 -15.03
N SER A 22 12.68 -5.23 -15.33
CA SER A 22 13.94 -4.52 -15.12
C SER A 22 14.34 -4.44 -13.64
N LEU A 23 13.36 -4.28 -12.75
CA LEU A 23 13.57 -4.24 -11.30
C LEU A 23 13.94 -5.62 -10.75
N MET A 24 13.36 -6.69 -11.30
CA MET A 24 13.65 -8.07 -10.92
C MET A 24 15.09 -8.50 -11.27
N ASN A 25 15.65 -7.92 -12.33
CA ASN A 25 17.01 -8.22 -12.80
C ASN A 25 18.11 -7.49 -12.03
N SER A 26 17.76 -6.47 -11.23
CA SER A 26 18.74 -5.78 -10.39
C SER A 26 19.13 -6.64 -9.18
N SER A 27 20.43 -6.69 -8.86
CA SER A 27 20.96 -7.47 -7.75
C SER A 27 20.70 -6.80 -6.39
N PHE A 28 20.59 -7.60 -5.34
CA PHE A 28 20.66 -7.12 -3.96
C PHE A 28 22.12 -7.19 -3.48
N LYS A 29 22.60 -6.20 -2.75
CA LYS A 29 23.93 -6.23 -2.15
C LYS A 29 24.06 -7.34 -1.12
N LYS A 30 23.02 -7.56 -0.32
CA LYS A 30 22.91 -8.63 0.65
C LYS A 30 21.44 -8.99 0.83
N SER A 31 21.14 -10.28 0.86
CA SER A 31 19.79 -10.78 1.11
C SER A 31 19.89 -12.05 1.93
N THR A 32 19.51 -11.97 3.21
CA THR A 32 19.49 -13.08 4.15
C THR A 32 18.12 -13.17 4.79
N ALA A 33 17.50 -14.34 4.78
CA ALA A 33 16.27 -14.55 5.52
C ALA A 33 16.53 -14.48 7.02
N LYS A 34 15.57 -13.95 7.78
CA LYS A 34 15.62 -13.96 9.24
C LYS A 34 15.32 -15.39 9.74
N GLU A 35 15.82 -15.71 10.91
CA GLU A 35 15.48 -16.96 11.57
C GLU A 35 13.96 -17.10 11.72
N ASN A 36 13.41 -18.26 11.38
CA ASN A 36 11.96 -18.56 11.38
C ASN A 36 11.10 -17.72 10.42
N GLN A 37 11.70 -17.02 9.46
CA GLN A 37 10.95 -16.29 8.45
C GLN A 37 10.35 -17.24 7.41
N ASN A 38 9.02 -17.17 7.20
CA ASN A 38 8.40 -17.94 6.14
C ASN A 38 8.71 -17.39 4.74
N ILE A 39 8.62 -18.25 3.72
CA ILE A 39 8.96 -17.93 2.32
C ILE A 39 8.17 -16.73 1.80
N LYS A 40 6.86 -16.68 2.06
CA LYS A 40 6.01 -15.59 1.60
C LYS A 40 6.47 -14.25 2.18
N SER A 41 6.74 -14.21 3.49
CA SER A 41 7.21 -13.00 4.16
C SER A 41 8.56 -12.54 3.63
N TYR A 42 9.50 -13.47 3.44
CA TYR A 42 10.81 -13.16 2.88
C TYR A 42 10.73 -12.61 1.46
N LEU A 43 9.98 -13.27 0.58
CA LEU A 43 9.81 -12.81 -0.81
C LEU A 43 9.04 -11.47 -0.88
N SER A 44 8.06 -11.25 -0.01
CA SER A 44 7.34 -9.97 0.08
C SER A 44 8.24 -8.83 0.55
N GLU A 45 9.13 -9.10 1.52
CA GLU A 45 10.12 -8.12 1.99
C GLU A 45 11.10 -7.73 0.88
N LEU A 46 11.63 -8.71 0.13
CA LEU A 46 12.49 -8.44 -1.03
C LEU A 46 11.78 -7.68 -2.15
N ALA A 47 10.54 -8.06 -2.45
CA ALA A 47 9.74 -7.40 -3.47
C ALA A 47 9.45 -5.93 -3.09
N SER A 48 9.08 -5.68 -1.83
CA SER A 48 8.77 -4.33 -1.35
C SER A 48 9.97 -3.39 -1.37
N GLN A 49 11.18 -3.87 -1.11
CA GLN A 49 12.42 -3.08 -1.24
C GLN A 49 12.62 -2.52 -2.65
N LYS A 50 12.07 -3.18 -3.66
CA LYS A 50 12.10 -2.76 -5.06
C LYS A 50 10.79 -2.16 -5.56
N ASN A 51 9.87 -1.86 -4.65
CA ASN A 51 8.53 -1.39 -4.98
C ASN A 51 7.77 -2.33 -5.93
N ILE A 52 7.92 -3.64 -5.69
CA ILE A 52 7.23 -4.72 -6.40
C ILE A 52 6.15 -5.28 -5.48
N VAL A 53 4.97 -5.48 -6.01
CA VAL A 53 3.87 -6.15 -5.33
C VAL A 53 3.93 -7.64 -5.62
N LEU A 54 3.96 -8.45 -4.55
CA LEU A 54 3.84 -9.90 -4.64
C LEU A 54 2.40 -10.31 -4.44
N SER A 55 1.84 -11.00 -5.41
CA SER A 55 0.46 -11.47 -5.43
C SER A 55 0.39 -12.89 -6.01
N HIS A 56 -0.78 -13.34 -6.38
CA HIS A 56 -0.99 -14.60 -7.10
C HIS A 56 -1.95 -14.39 -8.27
N THR A 57 -1.81 -15.22 -9.29
CA THR A 57 -2.78 -15.31 -10.39
C THR A 57 -4.00 -16.13 -9.94
N PRO A 58 -5.14 -16.05 -10.65
CA PRO A 58 -6.29 -16.93 -10.40
C PRO A 58 -5.97 -18.42 -10.50
N SER A 59 -4.91 -18.79 -11.23
CA SER A 59 -4.38 -20.16 -11.35
C SER A 59 -3.42 -20.57 -10.24
N GLY A 60 -3.18 -19.69 -9.24
CA GLY A 60 -2.32 -19.98 -8.07
C GLY A 60 -0.83 -19.78 -8.31
N GLU A 61 -0.44 -19.17 -9.43
CA GLU A 61 0.97 -18.86 -9.71
C GLU A 61 1.42 -17.63 -8.92
N LEU A 62 2.67 -17.59 -8.50
CA LEU A 62 3.26 -16.44 -7.82
C LEU A 62 3.46 -15.29 -8.81
N TRP A 63 2.82 -14.15 -8.57
CA TRP A 63 2.80 -13.01 -9.49
C TRP A 63 3.52 -11.80 -8.94
N PHE A 64 4.55 -11.35 -9.65
CA PHE A 64 5.29 -10.12 -9.38
C PHE A 64 4.79 -9.03 -10.30
N THR A 65 4.23 -7.97 -9.74
CA THR A 65 3.63 -6.86 -10.49
C THR A 65 3.91 -5.53 -9.80
N LYS A 66 3.52 -4.45 -10.45
CA LYS A 66 3.56 -3.11 -9.87
C LYS A 66 2.17 -2.67 -9.45
N ALA A 67 2.07 -1.90 -8.37
CA ALA A 67 0.80 -1.28 -7.99
C ALA A 67 0.35 -0.28 -9.05
N LYS A 68 -0.88 -0.44 -9.51
CA LYS A 68 -1.47 0.38 -10.58
C LYS A 68 -2.10 1.66 -10.01
N THR A 69 -1.29 2.48 -9.37
CA THR A 69 -1.73 3.68 -8.64
C THR A 69 -1.97 4.92 -9.52
N LYS A 70 -1.63 4.85 -10.82
CA LYS A 70 -1.78 5.96 -11.78
C LYS A 70 -2.78 5.67 -12.89
N GLN A 71 -3.54 4.58 -12.78
CA GLN A 71 -4.55 4.22 -13.77
C GLN A 71 -5.87 4.94 -13.47
N LYS A 72 -6.75 4.97 -14.48
CA LYS A 72 -8.11 5.47 -14.30
C LYS A 72 -8.87 4.56 -13.32
N PRO A 73 -9.59 5.11 -12.33
CA PRO A 73 -10.44 4.33 -11.44
C PRO A 73 -11.45 3.48 -12.21
N ILE A 74 -11.68 2.26 -11.75
CA ILE A 74 -12.62 1.31 -12.37
C ILE A 74 -14.04 1.46 -11.86
N LEU A 75 -14.20 2.08 -10.69
CA LEU A 75 -15.46 2.28 -9.99
C LEU A 75 -15.52 3.68 -9.39
N ASP A 76 -16.71 4.24 -9.33
CA ASP A 76 -17.01 5.52 -8.69
C ASP A 76 -18.18 5.32 -7.72
N PHE A 77 -17.93 5.47 -6.43
CA PHE A 77 -18.94 5.43 -5.38
C PHE A 77 -19.26 6.87 -4.95
N ASP A 78 -20.34 7.42 -5.48
CA ASP A 78 -20.81 8.76 -5.15
C ASP A 78 -22.08 8.70 -4.30
N LEU A 79 -21.94 8.90 -2.99
CA LEU A 79 -23.04 8.93 -2.03
C LEU A 79 -23.49 10.37 -1.69
N SER A 80 -22.98 11.38 -2.37
CA SER A 80 -23.39 12.78 -2.16
C SER A 80 -24.88 13.01 -2.49
N LYS A 81 -25.48 12.14 -3.29
CA LYS A 81 -26.89 12.19 -3.73
C LYS A 81 -27.79 11.15 -3.07
N GLY A 82 -27.27 10.43 -2.08
CA GLY A 82 -27.99 9.37 -1.37
C GLY A 82 -27.20 8.08 -1.25
N THR A 83 -27.77 7.10 -0.53
CA THR A 83 -27.16 5.81 -0.29
C THR A 83 -27.14 4.95 -1.56
N ILE A 84 -26.12 4.11 -1.70
CA ILE A 84 -26.07 3.05 -2.72
C ILE A 84 -26.58 1.77 -2.06
N PRO A 85 -27.72 1.22 -2.51
CA PRO A 85 -28.29 0.00 -1.93
C PRO A 85 -27.30 -1.16 -1.96
N GLY A 86 -27.28 -1.95 -0.88
CA GLY A 86 -26.39 -3.12 -0.76
C GLY A 86 -24.91 -2.78 -0.59
N THR A 87 -24.59 -1.52 -0.23
CA THR A 87 -23.20 -1.09 -0.04
C THR A 87 -23.00 -0.47 1.33
N GLU A 88 -22.00 -0.96 2.06
CA GLU A 88 -21.59 -0.46 3.39
C GLU A 88 -20.17 0.06 3.32
N PHE A 89 -19.89 1.15 4.03
CA PHE A 89 -18.56 1.76 4.11
C PHE A 89 -18.09 1.81 5.54
N THR A 90 -16.85 1.39 5.77
CA THR A 90 -16.16 1.53 7.05
C THR A 90 -14.82 2.17 6.84
N LEU A 91 -14.62 3.37 7.39
CA LEU A 91 -13.33 4.04 7.42
C LEU A 91 -12.67 3.80 8.77
N GLN A 92 -11.52 3.17 8.78
CA GLN A 92 -10.66 3.01 9.94
C GLN A 92 -9.51 4.00 9.83
N PHE A 93 -9.35 4.81 10.87
CA PHE A 93 -8.25 5.75 11.00
C PHE A 93 -7.58 5.58 12.37
N ASP A 94 -6.39 4.99 12.39
CA ASP A 94 -5.60 4.83 13.60
C ASP A 94 -4.51 5.91 13.67
N GLY A 95 -4.88 7.06 14.25
CA GLY A 95 -3.94 8.16 14.46
C GLY A 95 -2.82 7.85 15.47
N GLN A 96 -2.98 6.84 16.31
CA GLN A 96 -1.92 6.44 17.26
C GLN A 96 -0.74 5.78 16.55
N ALA A 97 -0.98 5.14 15.41
CA ALA A 97 0.06 4.54 14.58
C ALA A 97 0.82 5.57 13.73
N MET A 98 0.39 6.85 13.72
CA MET A 98 0.96 7.89 12.86
C MET A 98 1.84 8.86 13.64
N HIS A 99 2.94 9.30 13.03
CA HIS A 99 3.84 10.33 13.56
C HIS A 99 3.76 11.60 12.70
N SER A 100 3.89 12.77 13.33
CA SER A 100 3.80 14.07 12.63
C SER A 100 4.96 14.31 11.68
N HIS A 101 6.15 13.87 12.08
CA HIS A 101 7.38 13.97 11.31
C HIS A 101 8.12 12.64 11.40
N ILE A 102 8.64 12.19 10.28
CA ILE A 102 9.48 10.99 10.20
C ILE A 102 10.83 11.44 9.69
N THR A 103 11.83 11.34 10.53
CA THR A 103 13.22 11.67 10.22
C THR A 103 14.00 10.39 10.03
N VAL A 104 14.63 10.22 8.87
CA VAL A 104 15.56 9.11 8.62
C VAL A 104 16.98 9.65 8.73
N GLN A 105 17.73 9.06 9.62
CA GLN A 105 19.14 9.36 9.83
C GLN A 105 20.00 8.21 9.32
N LYS A 106 20.95 8.50 8.46
CA LYS A 106 21.96 7.56 8.04
C LYS A 106 23.09 7.53 9.05
N GLN A 107 23.53 6.35 9.47
CA GLN A 107 24.76 6.25 10.26
C GLN A 107 25.95 6.69 9.42
N ALA A 108 26.82 7.52 10.03
CA ALA A 108 28.09 7.86 9.43
C ALA A 108 28.92 6.59 9.18
N ASP A 109 29.57 6.51 8.03
CA ASP A 109 30.55 5.47 7.76
C ASP A 109 31.75 5.64 8.71
N SER A 110 32.50 4.56 8.94
CA SER A 110 33.69 4.53 9.81
C SER A 110 34.74 5.61 9.50
N ASP A 111 34.70 6.20 8.32
CA ASP A 111 35.60 7.26 7.84
C ASP A 111 35.06 8.70 8.06
N GLY A 112 34.01 8.86 8.87
CA GLY A 112 33.49 10.18 9.23
C GLY A 112 32.70 10.90 8.13
N GLY A 113 32.20 10.19 7.14
CA GLY A 113 31.36 10.73 6.09
C GLY A 113 30.06 11.33 6.62
N ASN A 114 29.57 12.42 6.00
CA ASN A 114 28.35 13.12 6.41
C ASN A 114 27.17 12.16 6.56
N ALA A 115 26.62 12.11 7.77
CA ALA A 115 25.34 11.46 8.04
C ALA A 115 24.23 12.20 7.28
N GLY A 116 23.67 11.55 6.26
CA GLY A 116 22.53 12.10 5.53
C GLY A 116 21.29 12.04 6.43
N GLU A 117 20.54 13.13 6.50
CA GLU A 117 19.27 13.20 7.21
C GLU A 117 18.20 13.70 6.27
N PHE A 118 17.01 13.10 6.34
CA PHE A 118 15.84 13.58 5.62
C PHE A 118 14.59 13.45 6.49
N THR A 119 13.81 14.53 6.58
CA THR A 119 12.57 14.57 7.33
C THR A 119 11.39 14.77 6.41
N ILE A 120 10.37 13.92 6.54
CA ILE A 120 9.08 14.03 5.85
C ILE A 120 7.98 14.31 6.87
N ARG A 121 7.04 15.20 6.52
CA ARG A 121 5.86 15.47 7.34
C ARG A 121 4.72 14.56 6.92
N ASN A 122 4.01 14.00 7.90
CA ASN A 122 2.77 13.26 7.68
C ASN A 122 1.59 14.24 7.64
N PRO A 123 0.89 14.40 6.50
CA PRO A 123 -0.22 15.34 6.39
C PRO A 123 -1.45 14.93 7.21
N TYR A 124 -1.58 13.65 7.60
CA TYR A 124 -2.70 13.15 8.40
C TYR A 124 -2.57 13.42 9.90
N VAL A 125 -1.43 13.92 10.36
CA VAL A 125 -1.27 14.40 11.74
C VAL A 125 -1.43 15.91 11.74
N ILE A 126 -2.47 16.40 12.44
CA ILE A 126 -2.78 17.85 12.51
C ILE A 126 -1.60 18.64 13.06
N GLY A 127 -1.43 19.88 12.58
CA GLY A 127 -0.24 20.69 12.87
C GLY A 127 -0.01 21.03 14.35
N SER A 128 -1.05 20.97 15.19
CA SER A 128 -0.95 21.17 16.65
C SER A 128 -0.38 19.96 17.38
N VAL A 129 -0.31 18.79 16.76
CA VAL A 129 0.27 17.58 17.35
C VAL A 129 1.69 17.39 16.87
N TYR A 130 2.64 17.55 17.78
CA TYR A 130 4.05 17.27 17.52
C TYR A 130 4.44 15.90 18.08
N ARG A 131 4.57 14.92 17.20
CA ARG A 131 4.89 13.52 17.50
C ARG A 131 5.92 12.99 16.51
N PRO A 132 7.19 13.39 16.67
CA PRO A 132 8.24 12.97 15.74
C PRO A 132 8.65 11.52 15.94
N LYS A 133 9.17 10.91 14.88
CA LYS A 133 9.83 9.60 14.88
C LYS A 133 11.16 9.68 14.18
N VAL A 134 12.18 9.11 14.76
CA VAL A 134 13.50 8.96 14.15
C VAL A 134 13.75 7.51 13.81
N VAL A 135 14.18 7.26 12.59
CA VAL A 135 14.53 5.93 12.07
C VAL A 135 15.99 5.95 11.65
N SER A 136 16.78 5.05 12.22
CA SER A 136 18.19 4.87 11.82
C SER A 136 18.26 3.91 10.62
N GLN A 137 18.95 4.33 9.56
CA GLN A 137 19.25 3.51 8.39
C GLN A 137 20.70 3.01 8.49
N ASN A 138 20.88 1.69 8.34
CA ASN A 138 22.21 1.09 8.34
C ASN A 138 22.99 1.51 7.09
N SER A 139 24.30 1.67 7.21
CA SER A 139 25.22 2.16 6.17
C SER A 139 25.32 1.26 4.91
N GLY A 140 24.69 0.09 4.91
CA GLY A 140 24.73 -0.87 3.80
C GLY A 140 23.58 -0.80 2.81
N ASP A 141 22.53 -0.04 3.11
CA ASP A 141 21.34 0.09 2.29
C ASP A 141 21.47 1.23 1.27
N ASP A 142 20.68 1.19 0.19
CA ASP A 142 20.63 2.28 -0.80
C ASP A 142 20.60 3.64 -0.11
N ASN A 143 21.58 4.48 -0.43
CA ASN A 143 21.94 5.72 0.25
C ASN A 143 20.88 6.85 0.19
N ASP A 144 19.60 6.52 0.04
CA ASP A 144 18.53 7.47 -0.19
C ASP A 144 17.64 7.60 1.06
N SER A 145 18.03 8.51 1.96
CA SER A 145 17.26 8.84 3.17
C SER A 145 15.86 9.36 2.83
N GLU A 146 15.70 10.04 1.70
CA GLU A 146 14.39 10.51 1.22
C GLU A 146 13.48 9.33 0.88
N LYS A 147 13.98 8.36 0.12
CA LYS A 147 13.23 7.15 -0.23
C LYS A 147 12.87 6.34 1.01
N ALA A 148 13.78 6.22 1.96
CA ALA A 148 13.54 5.54 3.24
C ALA A 148 12.45 6.26 4.07
N ALA A 149 12.47 7.59 4.13
CA ALA A 149 11.46 8.39 4.82
C ALA A 149 10.08 8.26 4.15
N LYS A 150 10.02 8.29 2.81
CA LYS A 150 8.78 8.04 2.06
C LYS A 150 8.24 6.63 2.29
N THR A 151 9.11 5.62 2.35
CA THR A 151 8.72 4.24 2.68
C THR A 151 8.17 4.13 4.10
N ALA A 152 8.79 4.81 5.06
CA ALA A 152 8.31 4.83 6.44
C ALA A 152 6.95 5.54 6.56
N LEU A 153 6.74 6.66 5.85
CA LEU A 153 5.44 7.34 5.77
C LEU A 153 4.39 6.41 5.14
N ALA A 154 4.69 5.78 4.01
CA ALA A 154 3.79 4.84 3.34
C ALA A 154 3.38 3.68 4.25
N ALA A 155 4.29 3.18 5.10
CA ALA A 155 3.98 2.15 6.08
C ALA A 155 2.98 2.64 7.15
N GLU A 156 3.10 3.89 7.61
CA GLU A 156 2.16 4.49 8.56
C GLU A 156 0.80 4.78 7.93
N LEU A 157 0.75 5.19 6.67
CA LEU A 157 -0.48 5.42 5.93
C LEU A 157 -1.35 4.14 5.77
N LYS A 158 -0.79 2.95 5.95
CA LYS A 158 -1.54 1.69 6.01
C LYS A 158 -2.50 1.60 7.19
N SER A 159 -2.36 2.45 8.19
CA SER A 159 -3.31 2.56 9.31
C SER A 159 -4.60 3.29 8.94
N LEU A 160 -4.64 3.92 7.77
CA LEU A 160 -5.85 4.48 7.18
C LEU A 160 -6.40 3.49 6.15
N LYS A 161 -7.52 2.85 6.48
CA LYS A 161 -8.14 1.79 5.68
C LYS A 161 -9.60 2.11 5.40
N LEU A 162 -10.01 1.87 4.16
CA LEU A 162 -11.40 1.93 3.76
C LEU A 162 -11.85 0.52 3.38
N THR A 163 -12.88 0.03 4.07
CA THR A 163 -13.54 -1.23 3.72
C THR A 163 -14.90 -0.92 3.10
N ILE A 164 -15.15 -1.48 1.91
CA ILE A 164 -16.43 -1.34 1.20
C ILE A 164 -17.00 -2.74 1.00
N LYS A 165 -18.13 -3.01 1.63
CA LYS A 165 -18.89 -4.24 1.38
C LYS A 165 -19.97 -3.94 0.35
N THR A 166 -20.10 -4.75 -0.69
CA THR A 166 -21.08 -4.60 -1.77
C THR A 166 -21.66 -5.95 -2.17
N ASP A 167 -22.90 -5.96 -2.64
CA ASP A 167 -23.58 -7.12 -3.22
C ASP A 167 -23.17 -7.43 -4.67
N ARG A 168 -22.16 -6.72 -5.18
CA ARG A 168 -21.72 -6.81 -6.59
C ARG A 168 -20.32 -7.35 -6.72
N TRP A 169 -20.18 -8.49 -7.40
CA TRP A 169 -18.88 -9.02 -7.83
C TRP A 169 -18.41 -8.45 -9.17
N VAL A 170 -19.37 -7.93 -9.96
CA VAL A 170 -19.17 -7.54 -11.35
C VAL A 170 -19.54 -6.08 -11.57
N VAL A 171 -18.66 -5.36 -12.24
CA VAL A 171 -18.88 -3.98 -12.69
C VAL A 171 -18.54 -3.86 -14.17
N GLY A 172 -19.46 -3.31 -14.97
CA GLY A 172 -19.26 -3.20 -16.41
C GLY A 172 -19.01 -4.55 -17.10
N GLY A 173 -19.63 -5.63 -16.60
CA GLY A 173 -19.46 -6.98 -17.14
C GLY A 173 -18.16 -7.69 -16.74
N LYS A 174 -17.34 -7.10 -15.85
CA LYS A 174 -16.07 -7.67 -15.40
C LYS A 174 -16.05 -7.84 -13.89
N ILE A 175 -15.48 -8.93 -13.40
CA ILE A 175 -15.25 -9.15 -11.97
C ILE A 175 -14.31 -8.05 -11.44
N ILE A 176 -14.68 -7.47 -10.29
CA ILE A 176 -13.82 -6.51 -9.58
C ILE A 176 -12.51 -7.23 -9.20
N LYS A 177 -11.38 -6.59 -9.43
CA LYS A 177 -10.06 -7.19 -9.15
C LYS A 177 -9.23 -6.27 -8.25
N PRO A 178 -8.39 -6.82 -7.37
CA PRO A 178 -7.39 -6.03 -6.64
C PRO A 178 -6.40 -5.39 -7.62
N ASN A 179 -5.52 -4.53 -7.10
CA ASN A 179 -4.56 -3.77 -7.88
C ASN A 179 -5.22 -2.80 -8.89
N ASN A 180 -6.33 -2.20 -8.50
CA ASN A 180 -7.04 -1.17 -9.26
C ASN A 180 -7.42 -0.01 -8.35
N LEU A 181 -7.77 1.13 -8.96
CA LEU A 181 -8.26 2.31 -8.26
C LEU A 181 -9.77 2.39 -8.29
N ILE A 182 -10.33 2.95 -7.24
CA ILE A 182 -11.73 3.39 -7.13
C ILE A 182 -11.77 4.82 -6.65
N THR A 183 -12.90 5.50 -6.86
CA THR A 183 -13.16 6.80 -6.24
C THR A 183 -14.37 6.72 -5.34
N VAL A 184 -14.35 7.49 -4.25
CA VAL A 184 -15.41 7.54 -3.24
C VAL A 184 -15.71 8.98 -2.89
N ILE A 185 -17.01 9.34 -2.88
CA ILE A 185 -17.57 10.49 -2.21
C ILE A 185 -18.58 9.94 -1.22
N ASN A 186 -18.34 10.09 0.07
CA ASN A 186 -19.27 9.64 1.11
C ASN A 186 -19.20 10.55 2.33
N PRO A 187 -20.19 11.47 2.51
CA PRO A 187 -20.25 12.37 3.65
C PRO A 187 -20.32 11.66 5.01
N GLU A 188 -20.86 10.44 5.09
CA GLU A 188 -20.99 9.68 6.33
C GLU A 188 -19.63 9.25 6.92
N ILE A 189 -18.61 9.12 6.06
CA ILE A 189 -17.23 8.85 6.47
C ILE A 189 -16.33 10.08 6.29
N TYR A 190 -16.91 11.28 6.27
CA TYR A 190 -16.22 12.56 6.08
C TYR A 190 -15.46 12.71 4.74
N ALA A 191 -15.73 11.87 3.75
CA ALA A 191 -15.22 11.99 2.39
C ALA A 191 -16.13 12.91 1.55
N PHE A 192 -16.09 14.23 1.81
CA PHE A 192 -16.95 15.21 1.15
C PHE A 192 -16.53 15.54 -0.28
N THR A 193 -15.30 15.24 -0.64
CA THR A 193 -14.74 15.41 -1.99
C THR A 193 -14.37 14.06 -2.56
N LYS A 194 -14.17 14.00 -3.88
CA LYS A 194 -13.78 12.76 -4.56
C LYS A 194 -12.41 12.29 -4.08
N GLN A 195 -12.41 11.17 -3.36
CA GLN A 195 -11.23 10.51 -2.82
C GLN A 195 -10.86 9.31 -3.67
N THR A 196 -9.59 9.16 -3.99
CA THR A 196 -9.08 7.99 -4.73
C THR A 196 -8.53 6.97 -3.75
N TRP A 197 -8.94 5.70 -3.92
CA TRP A 197 -8.52 4.57 -3.10
C TRP A 197 -7.97 3.46 -3.97
N PHE A 198 -6.99 2.75 -3.46
CA PHE A 198 -6.38 1.58 -4.10
C PHE A 198 -6.92 0.30 -3.47
N ILE A 199 -7.45 -0.60 -4.28
CA ILE A 199 -7.96 -1.90 -3.82
C ILE A 199 -6.75 -2.82 -3.58
N GLU A 200 -6.44 -3.08 -2.31
CA GLU A 200 -5.34 -3.96 -1.89
C GLU A 200 -5.75 -5.44 -1.98
N SER A 201 -6.93 -5.76 -1.48
CA SER A 201 -7.51 -7.11 -1.57
C SER A 201 -9.03 -7.07 -1.69
N ILE A 202 -9.60 -8.19 -2.13
CA ILE A 202 -11.05 -8.40 -2.19
C ILE A 202 -11.37 -9.76 -1.65
N ASP A 203 -12.33 -9.81 -0.75
CA ASP A 203 -12.90 -11.04 -0.22
C ASP A 203 -14.26 -11.28 -0.87
N PHE A 204 -14.39 -12.34 -1.64
CA PHE A 204 -15.65 -12.73 -2.28
C PHE A 204 -16.34 -13.80 -1.44
N VAL A 205 -17.60 -13.55 -1.11
CA VAL A 205 -18.45 -14.53 -0.46
C VAL A 205 -19.67 -14.78 -1.34
N GLY A 206 -19.94 -16.05 -1.62
CA GLY A 206 -21.09 -16.47 -2.41
C GLY A 206 -21.68 -17.74 -1.86
N ASN A 207 -23.01 -17.72 -1.65
CA ASN A 207 -23.81 -18.87 -1.28
C ASN A 207 -25.18 -18.78 -1.97
N ASN A 208 -26.07 -19.74 -1.70
CA ASN A 208 -27.40 -19.79 -2.32
C ASN A 208 -28.33 -18.60 -1.97
N LYS A 209 -27.94 -17.75 -1.02
CA LYS A 209 -28.75 -16.63 -0.53
C LYS A 209 -28.17 -15.26 -0.88
N GLU A 210 -26.85 -15.15 -0.92
CA GLU A 210 -26.18 -13.88 -1.13
C GLU A 210 -24.86 -14.02 -1.89
N THR A 211 -24.51 -12.98 -2.59
CA THR A 211 -23.18 -12.77 -3.20
C THR A 211 -22.66 -11.43 -2.73
N THR A 212 -21.56 -11.41 -2.00
CA THR A 212 -20.96 -10.17 -1.51
C THR A 212 -19.49 -10.08 -1.87
N ALA A 213 -19.00 -8.86 -2.06
CA ALA A 213 -17.58 -8.57 -2.19
C ALA A 213 -17.20 -7.53 -1.14
N THR A 214 -16.14 -7.82 -0.39
CA THR A 214 -15.54 -6.87 0.56
C THR A 214 -14.23 -6.36 0.00
N LEU A 215 -14.20 -5.09 -0.39
CA LEU A 215 -13.03 -4.42 -0.92
C LEU A 215 -12.24 -3.83 0.25
N ASN A 216 -11.00 -4.26 0.44
CA ASN A 216 -10.07 -3.69 1.40
C ASN A 216 -9.18 -2.69 0.65
N CYS A 217 -9.32 -1.42 0.99
CA CYS A 217 -8.70 -0.33 0.27
C CYS A 217 -7.76 0.48 1.18
N VAL A 218 -6.69 0.97 0.59
CA VAL A 218 -5.72 1.89 1.21
C VAL A 218 -5.50 3.09 0.29
N LEU A 219 -4.82 4.11 0.78
CA LEU A 219 -4.39 5.21 -0.08
C LEU A 219 -3.41 4.74 -1.16
N PRO A 220 -3.50 5.24 -2.40
CA PRO A 220 -2.54 4.91 -3.47
C PRO A 220 -1.08 5.19 -3.08
N GLU A 221 -0.85 6.18 -2.21
CA GLU A 221 0.45 6.65 -1.75
C GLU A 221 1.19 5.60 -0.89
N VAL A 222 0.47 4.65 -0.33
CA VAL A 222 1.06 3.45 0.31
C VAL A 222 1.97 2.68 -0.65
N TYR A 223 1.67 2.74 -1.96
CA TYR A 223 2.38 1.98 -2.97
C TYR A 223 3.21 2.84 -3.92
N ASN A 224 2.82 4.09 -4.21
CA ASN A 224 3.59 4.98 -5.08
C ASN A 224 4.63 5.82 -4.31
N MET A 225 4.56 5.83 -2.97
CA MET A 225 5.47 6.57 -2.09
C MET A 225 5.41 8.10 -2.30
N GLU A 226 4.32 8.60 -2.85
CA GLU A 226 4.05 10.04 -2.95
C GLU A 226 3.53 10.53 -1.60
N THR A 227 3.63 11.83 -1.34
CA THR A 227 3.00 12.43 -0.15
C THR A 227 1.53 12.65 -0.46
N PRO A 228 0.59 12.08 0.32
CA PRO A 228 -0.83 12.23 0.04
C PRO A 228 -1.32 13.66 0.33
N GLU A 229 -2.37 14.05 -0.38
CA GLU A 229 -3.16 15.19 0.08
C GLU A 229 -4.05 14.79 1.25
N TYR A 230 -4.10 15.66 2.26
CA TYR A 230 -5.00 15.47 3.39
C TYR A 230 -6.45 15.70 2.95
N PHE A 231 -7.26 14.65 2.87
CA PHE A 231 -8.60 14.74 2.32
C PHE A 231 -9.64 15.39 3.27
N TYR A 232 -9.28 15.65 4.52
CA TYR A 232 -10.09 16.45 5.43
C TYR A 232 -9.77 17.96 5.34
N LYS A 233 -8.97 18.38 4.35
CA LYS A 233 -8.63 19.79 4.14
C LYS A 233 -9.89 20.62 3.89
N GLY A 234 -10.12 21.64 4.71
CA GLY A 234 -11.31 22.49 4.64
C GLY A 234 -12.48 22.04 5.52
N ILE A 235 -12.36 20.92 6.24
CA ILE A 235 -13.30 20.54 7.28
C ILE A 235 -12.80 21.14 8.59
N ASN A 236 -13.54 22.09 9.13
CA ASN A 236 -13.33 22.55 10.50
C ASN A 236 -13.88 21.47 11.44
N LEU A 237 -13.02 20.55 11.85
CA LEU A 237 -13.29 19.63 12.95
C LEU A 237 -13.10 20.44 14.24
N HIS A 238 -14.18 21.14 14.69
CA HIS A 238 -14.23 21.80 15.99
C HIS A 238 -14.58 20.81 17.09
#